data_6a8b7fdcd062fc187bb0bd35917e9117
#
_entry.id   6a8b7fdcd062fc187bb0bd35917e9117
#
_cell.length_a   1.000
_cell.length_b   1.000
_cell.length_c   1.000
_cell.angle_alpha   90.00
_cell.angle_beta   90.00
_cell.angle_gamma   90.00
#
_symmetry.space_group_name_H-M   'P 1'
#
loop_
_entity.id
_entity.type
_entity.pdbx_description
1 polymer ?
#
loop_
_entity_poly.entity_id
_entity_poly.type
_entity_poly.pdbx_seq_one_letter_code
_entity_poly.pdbx_strand_id
1 'polypeptide(L)'
;KAIEDYRSILEDRYPELDRRRFDFSEDYEVINELGQTLVERAKQERSAPDRYRQFLTLAAEQFNRTLELDSENVAAHYNLALIYEALGDEKQAAEHRRLHERYRPDDNATDRAISLARRGNKAADHAAQAIVIYPLQRPGAPGLPSANE
;
A
#
# COMPACT_ATOMS: atom_id res chain seq x y z
N LYS A 1 11.66 -4.04 -18.36
CA LYS A 1 10.91 -2.81 -18.68
C LYS A 1 10.32 -2.16 -17.44
N ALA A 2 9.34 -2.74 -16.72
CA ALA A 2 8.73 -2.09 -15.54
C ALA A 2 9.75 -1.64 -14.48
N ILE A 3 10.75 -2.46 -14.15
CA ILE A 3 11.83 -2.09 -13.21
C ILE A 3 12.62 -0.87 -13.71
N GLU A 4 12.91 -0.80 -14.99
CA GLU A 4 13.62 0.33 -15.61
C GLU A 4 12.75 1.58 -15.62
N ASP A 5 11.44 1.44 -15.90
CA ASP A 5 10.50 2.54 -15.89
C ASP A 5 10.39 3.16 -14.48
N TYR A 6 10.27 2.32 -13.42
CA TYR A 6 10.25 2.82 -12.03
C TYR A 6 11.58 3.44 -11.61
N ARG A 7 12.72 2.86 -12.02
CA ARG A 7 14.03 3.46 -11.74
C ARG A 7 14.17 4.83 -12.40
N SER A 8 13.75 4.95 -13.65
CA SER A 8 13.75 6.24 -14.36
C SER A 8 12.91 7.29 -13.62
N ILE A 9 11.72 6.92 -13.11
CA ILE A 9 10.88 7.83 -12.31
C ILE A 9 11.60 8.31 -11.03
N LEU A 10 12.34 7.42 -10.37
CA LEU A 10 13.01 7.70 -9.10
C LEU A 10 14.38 8.40 -9.27
N GLU A 11 15.05 8.17 -10.38
CA GLU A 11 16.45 8.62 -10.61
C GLU A 11 16.56 9.80 -11.56
N ASP A 12 15.65 9.91 -12.55
CA ASP A 12 15.69 11.00 -13.54
C ASP A 12 15.13 12.30 -12.97
N ARG A 13 15.79 13.40 -13.31
CA ARG A 13 15.36 14.75 -12.93
C ARG A 13 14.55 15.38 -14.06
N TYR A 14 13.34 15.79 -13.75
CA TYR A 14 12.41 16.42 -14.68
C TYR A 14 12.24 17.91 -14.32
N PRO A 15 12.75 18.87 -15.13
CA PRO A 15 12.73 20.30 -14.81
C PRO A 15 11.33 20.86 -14.50
N GLU A 16 10.28 20.28 -15.10
CA GLU A 16 8.89 20.66 -14.84
C GLU A 16 8.43 20.27 -13.45
N LEU A 17 8.91 19.13 -12.93
CA LEU A 17 8.62 18.64 -11.59
C LEU A 17 9.40 19.43 -10.55
N ASP A 18 10.68 19.69 -10.81
CA ASP A 18 11.53 20.52 -9.95
C ASP A 18 10.93 21.92 -9.73
N ARG A 19 10.37 22.56 -10.79
CA ARG A 19 9.66 23.83 -10.67
C ARG A 19 8.43 23.76 -9.77
N ARG A 20 7.78 22.60 -9.70
CA ARG A 20 6.61 22.35 -8.84
C ARG A 20 6.99 21.84 -7.46
N ARG A 21 8.31 21.69 -7.18
CA ARG A 21 8.86 21.10 -5.96
C ARG A 21 8.37 19.66 -5.73
N PHE A 22 8.26 18.90 -6.80
CA PHE A 22 7.85 17.51 -6.77
C PHE A 22 9.10 16.64 -6.99
N ASP A 23 9.43 15.79 -6.01
CA ASP A 23 10.58 14.87 -6.07
C ASP A 23 10.08 13.43 -5.87
N PHE A 24 10.02 12.66 -6.94
CA PHE A 24 9.63 11.26 -6.87
C PHE A 24 10.66 10.38 -6.17
N SER A 25 11.91 10.82 -6.03
CA SER A 25 12.93 10.05 -5.33
C SER A 25 12.60 9.84 -3.84
N GLU A 26 11.73 10.67 -3.28
CA GLU A 26 11.22 10.60 -1.90
C GLU A 26 9.77 10.10 -1.84
N ASP A 27 9.22 9.60 -2.95
CA ASP A 27 7.88 9.02 -3.00
C ASP A 27 7.93 7.54 -2.59
N TYR A 28 7.58 7.27 -1.33
CA TYR A 28 7.60 5.90 -0.81
C TYR A 28 6.61 4.96 -1.51
N GLU A 29 5.54 5.46 -2.14
CA GLU A 29 4.61 4.63 -2.91
C GLU A 29 5.30 4.11 -4.17
N VAL A 30 5.98 4.97 -4.92
CA VAL A 30 6.75 4.57 -6.11
C VAL A 30 7.89 3.62 -5.75
N ILE A 31 8.58 3.87 -4.62
CA ILE A 31 9.65 2.99 -4.12
C ILE A 31 9.08 1.61 -3.75
N ASN A 32 7.93 1.54 -3.09
CA ASN A 32 7.25 0.29 -2.78
C ASN A 32 6.85 -0.49 -4.04
N GLU A 33 6.34 0.19 -5.06
CA GLU A 33 5.98 -0.45 -6.35
C GLU A 33 7.22 -1.04 -7.05
N LEU A 34 8.37 -0.34 -7.02
CA LEU A 34 9.62 -0.90 -7.50
C LEU A 34 10.02 -2.15 -6.70
N GLY A 35 9.93 -2.09 -5.36
CA GLY A 35 10.20 -3.23 -4.48
C GLY A 35 9.33 -4.44 -4.82
N GLN A 36 8.03 -4.26 -4.98
CA GLN A 36 7.09 -5.33 -5.37
C GLN A 36 7.41 -5.90 -6.76
N THR A 37 7.72 -5.03 -7.72
CA THR A 37 8.09 -5.46 -9.08
C THR A 37 9.36 -6.32 -9.07
N LEU A 38 10.32 -6.00 -8.20
CA LEU A 38 11.53 -6.80 -8.00
C LEU A 38 11.23 -8.16 -7.36
N VAL A 39 10.30 -8.22 -6.39
CA VAL A 39 9.81 -9.50 -5.82
C VAL A 39 9.14 -10.35 -6.89
N GLU A 40 8.29 -9.77 -7.74
CA GLU A 40 7.67 -10.51 -8.84
C GLU A 40 8.71 -11.01 -9.85
N ARG A 41 9.75 -10.21 -10.11
CA ARG A 41 10.87 -10.65 -10.93
C ARG A 41 11.64 -11.80 -10.30
N ALA A 42 11.90 -11.74 -8.99
CA ALA A 42 12.51 -12.85 -8.25
C ALA A 42 11.71 -14.16 -8.43
N LYS A 43 10.39 -14.11 -8.29
CA LYS A 43 9.52 -15.29 -8.47
C LYS A 43 9.67 -15.95 -9.85
N GLN A 44 9.94 -15.17 -10.88
CA GLN A 44 10.20 -15.69 -12.24
C GLN A 44 11.57 -16.37 -12.37
N GLU A 45 12.52 -16.01 -11.51
CA GLU A 45 13.89 -16.55 -11.52
C GLU A 45 14.12 -17.69 -10.51
N ARG A 46 13.06 -18.30 -9.96
CA ARG A 46 13.16 -19.38 -8.95
C ARG A 46 14.03 -20.57 -9.36
N SER A 47 14.13 -20.84 -10.68
CA SER A 47 15.00 -21.90 -11.21
C SER A 47 16.48 -21.54 -11.20
N ALA A 48 16.85 -20.28 -10.97
CA ALA A 48 18.22 -19.76 -10.91
C ALA A 48 18.47 -19.16 -9.51
N PRO A 49 18.94 -19.93 -8.52
CA PRO A 49 19.02 -19.53 -7.12
C PRO A 49 19.76 -18.21 -6.87
N ASP A 50 20.86 -17.97 -7.59
CA ASP A 50 21.65 -16.76 -7.45
C ASP A 50 20.88 -15.53 -7.93
N ARG A 51 20.19 -15.63 -9.06
CA ARG A 51 19.35 -14.55 -9.60
C ARG A 51 18.12 -14.29 -8.73
N TYR A 52 17.50 -15.36 -8.22
CA TYR A 52 16.41 -15.26 -7.27
C TYR A 52 16.83 -14.46 -6.04
N ARG A 53 17.95 -14.84 -5.40
CA ARG A 53 18.51 -14.11 -4.24
C ARG A 53 18.86 -12.67 -4.58
N GLN A 54 19.48 -12.42 -5.72
CA GLN A 54 19.84 -11.08 -6.18
C GLN A 54 18.61 -10.16 -6.26
N PHE A 55 17.52 -10.61 -6.88
CA PHE A 55 16.30 -9.81 -7.00
C PHE A 55 15.62 -9.59 -5.64
N LEU A 56 15.63 -10.57 -4.74
CA LEU A 56 15.12 -10.40 -3.37
C LEU A 56 15.94 -9.38 -2.59
N THR A 57 17.26 -9.38 -2.72
CA THR A 57 18.13 -8.39 -2.07
C THR A 57 17.84 -6.98 -2.59
N LEU A 58 17.74 -6.80 -3.90
CA LEU A 58 17.36 -5.53 -4.51
C LEU A 58 15.96 -5.05 -4.04
N ALA A 59 15.02 -5.97 -3.88
CA ALA A 59 13.69 -5.64 -3.35
C ALA A 59 13.77 -5.18 -1.89
N ALA A 60 14.56 -5.88 -1.05
CA ALA A 60 14.77 -5.50 0.34
C ALA A 60 15.39 -4.10 0.47
N GLU A 61 16.32 -3.74 -0.40
CA GLU A 61 16.91 -2.39 -0.45
C GLU A 61 15.84 -1.32 -0.69
N GLN A 62 14.90 -1.56 -1.62
CA GLN A 62 13.82 -0.60 -1.88
C GLN A 62 12.88 -0.46 -0.68
N PHE A 63 12.44 -1.57 -0.07
CA PHE A 63 11.57 -1.49 1.11
C PHE A 63 12.28 -0.87 2.33
N ASN A 64 13.59 -1.08 2.51
CA ASN A 64 14.35 -0.38 3.53
C ASN A 64 14.42 1.13 3.26
N ARG A 65 14.59 1.54 2.00
CA ARG A 65 14.51 2.95 1.61
C ARG A 65 13.12 3.54 1.91
N THR A 66 12.05 2.79 1.69
CA THR A 66 10.70 3.20 2.13
C THR A 66 10.67 3.44 3.65
N LEU A 67 11.29 2.57 4.46
CA LEU A 67 11.30 2.72 5.92
C LEU A 67 12.19 3.88 6.41
N GLU A 68 13.14 4.37 5.61
CA GLU A 68 13.87 5.60 5.89
C GLU A 68 12.97 6.83 5.78
N LEU A 69 11.98 6.80 4.89
CA LEU A 69 11.00 7.88 4.68
C LEU A 69 9.79 7.76 5.60
N ASP A 70 9.30 6.54 5.79
CA ASP A 70 8.14 6.19 6.61
C ASP A 70 8.44 4.92 7.41
N SER A 71 8.96 5.10 8.63
CA SER A 71 9.37 3.99 9.50
C SER A 71 8.22 3.12 10.01
N GLU A 72 6.97 3.52 9.80
CA GLU A 72 5.77 2.79 10.20
C GLU A 72 5.05 2.14 9.00
N ASN A 73 5.67 2.16 7.82
CA ASN A 73 5.07 1.66 6.59
C ASN A 73 4.75 0.16 6.66
N VAL A 74 3.47 -0.14 6.78
CA VAL A 74 2.95 -1.50 6.99
C VAL A 74 3.29 -2.41 5.82
N ALA A 75 3.20 -1.90 4.59
CA ALA A 75 3.49 -2.68 3.39
C ALA A 75 4.98 -3.04 3.28
N ALA A 76 5.88 -2.10 3.60
CA ALA A 76 7.31 -2.34 3.61
C ALA A 76 7.69 -3.40 4.66
N HIS A 77 7.18 -3.30 5.89
CA HIS A 77 7.42 -4.31 6.92
C HIS A 77 6.90 -5.69 6.53
N TYR A 78 5.71 -5.79 5.95
CA TYR A 78 5.17 -7.05 5.47
C TYR A 78 6.07 -7.70 4.41
N ASN A 79 6.47 -6.94 3.39
CA ASN A 79 7.29 -7.45 2.30
C ASN A 79 8.70 -7.83 2.78
N LEU A 80 9.32 -7.03 3.65
CA LEU A 80 10.63 -7.35 4.25
C LEU A 80 10.58 -8.64 5.08
N ALA A 81 9.51 -8.88 5.83
CA ALA A 81 9.35 -10.13 6.57
C ALA A 81 9.38 -11.34 5.64
N LEU A 82 8.65 -11.29 4.52
CA LEU A 82 8.63 -12.38 3.53
C LEU A 82 9.97 -12.54 2.78
N ILE A 83 10.62 -11.43 2.45
CA ILE A 83 11.91 -11.44 1.76
C ILE A 83 13.00 -12.04 2.65
N TYR A 84 13.11 -11.61 3.91
CA TYR A 84 14.11 -12.12 4.82
C TYR A 84 13.87 -13.60 5.18
N GLU A 85 12.61 -14.03 5.28
CA GLU A 85 12.26 -15.45 5.39
C GLU A 85 12.77 -16.25 4.18
N ALA A 86 12.53 -15.76 2.97
CA ALA A 86 13.00 -16.40 1.73
C ALA A 86 14.53 -16.40 1.58
N LEU A 87 15.22 -15.42 2.15
CA LEU A 87 16.68 -15.34 2.19
C LEU A 87 17.30 -16.20 3.32
N GLY A 88 16.49 -16.67 4.28
CA GLY A 88 16.92 -17.46 5.44
C GLY A 88 17.38 -16.61 6.63
N ASP A 89 17.09 -15.33 6.67
CA ASP A 89 17.34 -14.46 7.83
C ASP A 89 16.12 -14.40 8.74
N GLU A 90 15.94 -15.44 9.55
CA GLU A 90 14.82 -15.58 10.49
C GLU A 90 14.73 -14.43 11.51
N LYS A 91 15.87 -13.86 11.88
CA LYS A 91 15.91 -12.77 12.86
C LYS A 91 15.26 -11.52 12.29
N GLN A 92 15.66 -11.10 11.10
CA GLN A 92 15.08 -9.95 10.42
C GLN A 92 13.62 -10.20 10.04
N ALA A 93 13.30 -11.40 9.55
CA ALA A 93 11.94 -11.79 9.25
C ALA A 93 11.01 -11.65 10.47
N ALA A 94 11.43 -12.15 11.64
CA ALA A 94 10.64 -12.05 12.88
C ALA A 94 10.46 -10.59 13.34
N GLU A 95 11.51 -9.77 13.26
CA GLU A 95 11.43 -8.36 13.64
C GLU A 95 10.46 -7.59 12.73
N HIS A 96 10.54 -7.77 11.42
CA HIS A 96 9.63 -7.10 10.49
C HIS A 96 8.19 -7.62 10.62
N ARG A 97 7.96 -8.91 10.93
CA ARG A 97 6.62 -9.42 11.28
C ARG A 97 6.05 -8.72 12.51
N ARG A 98 6.86 -8.55 13.56
CA ARG A 98 6.45 -7.87 14.78
C ARG A 98 6.08 -6.40 14.52
N LEU A 99 6.87 -5.70 13.69
CA LEU A 99 6.59 -4.29 13.34
C LEU A 99 5.36 -4.17 12.44
N HIS A 100 5.17 -5.08 11.49
CA HIS A 100 3.95 -5.15 10.69
C HIS A 100 2.71 -5.29 11.57
N GLU A 101 2.70 -6.23 12.53
CA GLU A 101 1.57 -6.40 13.47
C GLU A 101 1.36 -5.17 14.35
N ARG A 102 2.44 -4.50 14.75
CA ARG A 102 2.36 -3.29 15.58
C ARG A 102 1.71 -2.13 14.84
N TYR A 103 2.05 -1.93 13.57
CA TYR A 103 1.60 -0.78 12.79
C TYR A 103 0.37 -1.05 11.92
N ARG A 104 -0.04 -2.33 11.82
CA ARG A 104 -1.24 -2.68 11.08
C ARG A 104 -2.47 -2.01 11.71
N PRO A 105 -3.33 -1.32 10.92
CA PRO A 105 -4.56 -0.73 11.41
C PRO A 105 -5.43 -1.79 12.08
N ASP A 106 -5.94 -1.48 13.28
CA ASP A 106 -6.96 -2.28 13.91
C ASP A 106 -8.34 -1.76 13.48
N ASP A 107 -8.87 -2.32 12.38
CA ASP A 107 -10.18 -1.96 11.84
C ASP A 107 -11.29 -2.14 12.89
N ASN A 108 -11.16 -3.15 13.76
CA ASN A 108 -12.12 -3.38 14.83
C ASN A 108 -12.06 -2.29 15.90
N ALA A 109 -10.88 -1.75 16.22
CA ALA A 109 -10.73 -0.65 17.17
C ALA A 109 -11.34 0.64 16.60
N THR A 110 -11.14 0.91 15.31
CA THR A 110 -11.74 2.05 14.62
C THR A 110 -13.27 1.96 14.62
N ASP A 111 -13.84 0.82 14.21
CA ASP A 111 -15.28 0.59 14.22
C ASP A 111 -15.87 0.66 15.63
N ARG A 112 -15.16 0.14 16.62
CA ARG A 112 -15.55 0.22 18.03
C ARG A 112 -15.53 1.66 18.54
N ALA A 113 -14.50 2.44 18.19
CA ALA A 113 -14.41 3.85 18.57
C ALA A 113 -15.54 4.67 17.94
N ILE A 114 -15.82 4.47 16.66
CA ILE A 114 -16.94 5.09 15.93
C ILE A 114 -18.27 4.72 16.59
N SER A 115 -18.49 3.45 16.91
CA SER A 115 -19.71 2.96 17.55
C SER A 115 -19.91 3.56 18.95
N LEU A 116 -18.82 3.69 19.72
CA LEU A 116 -18.85 4.32 21.05
C LEU A 116 -19.15 5.84 20.94
N ALA A 117 -18.51 6.53 20.00
CA ALA A 117 -18.75 7.96 19.75
C ALA A 117 -20.20 8.23 19.33
N ARG A 118 -20.78 7.38 18.49
CA ARG A 118 -22.21 7.44 18.08
C ARG A 118 -23.16 7.25 19.26
N ARG A 119 -22.90 6.28 20.14
CA ARG A 119 -23.72 6.06 21.34
C ARG A 119 -23.74 7.25 22.29
N GLY A 120 -22.63 8.01 22.36
CA GLY A 120 -22.51 9.23 23.15
C GLY A 120 -23.15 10.48 22.50
N ASN A 121 -23.45 10.42 21.20
CA ASN A 121 -23.98 11.55 20.44
C ASN A 121 -25.20 11.14 19.60
N LYS A 122 -26.40 11.36 20.15
CA LYS A 122 -27.68 11.00 19.49
C LYS A 122 -27.87 11.68 18.13
N ALA A 123 -27.35 12.90 17.93
CA ALA A 123 -27.44 13.58 16.66
C ALA A 123 -26.57 12.94 15.58
N ALA A 124 -25.35 12.50 15.95
CA ALA A 124 -24.46 11.76 15.04
C ALA A 124 -25.00 10.37 14.69
N ASP A 125 -25.62 9.70 15.68
CA ASP A 125 -26.25 8.39 15.44
C ASP A 125 -27.47 8.55 14.51
N HIS A 126 -28.33 9.53 14.74
CA HIS A 126 -29.46 9.83 13.86
C HIS A 126 -29.03 10.23 12.45
N ALA A 127 -27.99 11.05 12.30
CA ALA A 127 -27.45 11.45 11.00
C ALA A 127 -26.90 10.23 10.23
N ALA A 128 -26.24 9.28 10.93
CA ALA A 128 -25.72 8.06 10.33
C ALA A 128 -26.85 7.09 9.91
N GLN A 129 -27.96 7.04 10.66
CA GLN A 129 -29.13 6.22 10.30
C GLN A 129 -29.93 6.83 9.15
N ALA A 130 -29.88 8.16 8.99
CA ALA A 130 -30.58 8.87 7.92
C ALA A 130 -29.84 8.83 6.57
N ILE A 131 -28.64 8.25 6.50
CA ILE A 131 -27.94 8.05 5.22
C ILE A 131 -28.69 6.99 4.41
N VAL A 132 -29.50 7.43 3.46
CA VAL A 132 -30.16 6.56 2.50
C VAL A 132 -29.21 6.34 1.32
N ILE A 133 -28.72 5.12 1.15
CA ILE A 133 -27.95 4.73 -0.03
C ILE A 133 -28.96 4.46 -1.14
N TYR A 134 -29.09 5.39 -2.07
CA TYR A 134 -29.92 5.19 -3.27
C TYR A 134 -29.15 4.33 -4.28
N PRO A 135 -29.77 3.28 -4.84
CA PRO A 135 -29.15 2.56 -5.95
C PRO A 135 -28.97 3.51 -7.14
N LEU A 136 -27.79 3.49 -7.73
CA LEU A 136 -27.43 4.35 -8.88
C LEU A 136 -28.33 4.13 -10.10
N GLN A 137 -28.97 2.95 -10.20
CA GLN A 137 -29.82 2.52 -11.31
C GLN A 137 -31.31 2.49 -10.91
N ARG A 138 -31.79 3.46 -10.14
CA ARG A 138 -33.22 3.50 -9.83
C ARG A 138 -34.04 3.96 -11.07
N PRO A 139 -35.21 3.40 -11.33
CA PRO A 139 -36.12 3.86 -12.39
C PRO A 139 -36.43 5.36 -12.26
N GLY A 140 -36.37 6.11 -13.36
CA GLY A 140 -36.59 7.54 -13.38
C GLY A 140 -35.41 8.40 -12.97
N ALA A 141 -34.21 7.83 -12.76
CA ALA A 141 -32.99 8.63 -12.63
C ALA A 141 -32.60 9.25 -13.99
N PRO A 142 -31.94 10.44 -14.00
CA PRO A 142 -31.53 11.07 -15.26
C PRO A 142 -30.72 10.13 -16.14
N GLY A 143 -31.14 9.89 -17.37
CA GLY A 143 -30.48 9.00 -18.33
C GLY A 143 -30.86 7.52 -18.24
N LEU A 144 -31.78 7.13 -17.36
CA LEU A 144 -32.33 5.77 -17.29
C LEU A 144 -33.82 5.75 -17.73
N PRO A 145 -34.28 4.66 -18.39
CA PRO A 145 -35.69 4.55 -18.79
C PRO A 145 -36.61 4.59 -17.55
N SER A 146 -37.78 5.21 -17.74
CA SER A 146 -38.82 5.22 -16.72
C SER A 146 -39.39 3.82 -16.52
N ALA A 147 -39.80 3.50 -15.29
CA ALA A 147 -40.30 2.15 -14.90
C ALA A 147 -41.56 1.67 -15.63
N ASN A 148 -42.06 2.40 -16.61
CA ASN A 148 -43.36 2.18 -17.32
C ASN A 148 -43.20 2.06 -18.85
N GLU A 149 -42.01 1.70 -19.36
CA GLU A 149 -41.81 1.29 -20.76
C GLU A 149 -41.45 -0.17 -20.88
#